data_b02733506ac0c2e9a6b6d440d06aee3f
#
_entry.id   b02733506ac0c2e9a6b6d440d06aee3f
#
_cell.length_a   1.000
_cell.length_b   1.000
_cell.length_c   1.000
_cell.angle_alpha   90.00
_cell.angle_beta   90.00
_cell.angle_gamma   90.00
#
_symmetry.space_group_name_H-M   'P 1'
#
loop_
_entity.id
_entity.type
_entity.pdbx_description
1 polymer ?
#
loop_
_entity_poly.entity_id
_entity_poly.type
_entity_poly.pdbx_seq_one_letter_code
_entity_poly.pdbx_strand_id
1 'polypeptide(L)'
;DVESRGLGDVYKRQDYKELVEWWARHAEERPLFIGQSVENSVRNVDPNNPAFSQLGCKMMLQRSFPEIGGSCQWSAFTLLADTAGYRERLKREYHKYPALPPVFTFIDNQAPGKVRKLTALWVNGEYMLQWHEPKYKSEMDRAVQYVVYRFTSNEKIDLDDPLNIVSIVCDNFYRLPYKDGETEYRYVVTALDRLHNESAPMMSLVKL
;
A
#
# COMPACT_ATOMS: atom_id res chain seq x y z
N ASP A 1 26.55 11.27 -0.75
CA ASP A 1 26.33 10.00 -1.43
C ASP A 1 25.74 8.93 -0.50
N VAL A 2 24.69 9.36 0.23
CA VAL A 2 23.99 8.49 1.19
C VAL A 2 22.92 7.66 0.47
N GLU A 3 22.47 8.10 -0.69
CA GLU A 3 21.33 7.53 -1.41
C GLU A 3 21.65 6.21 -2.13
N SER A 4 22.92 5.95 -2.44
CA SER A 4 23.34 4.71 -3.12
C SER A 4 23.73 3.59 -2.17
N ARG A 5 23.65 3.81 -0.87
CA ARG A 5 24.04 2.82 0.16
C ARG A 5 22.89 1.84 0.44
N GLY A 6 22.36 1.28 -0.64
CA GLY A 6 21.53 0.08 -0.51
C GLY A 6 22.36 -1.02 0.10
N LEU A 7 22.00 -1.39 1.27
CA LEU A 7 22.07 -2.68 1.92
C LEU A 7 23.19 -3.62 1.46
N GLY A 8 24.29 -3.54 2.13
CA GLY A 8 25.49 -4.24 1.79
C GLY A 8 26.33 -3.37 0.85
N ASP A 9 26.83 -2.27 1.37
CA ASP A 9 27.90 -1.53 0.71
C ASP A 9 29.06 -2.47 0.49
N VAL A 10 29.35 -2.75 -0.77
CA VAL A 10 30.47 -3.61 -1.21
C VAL A 10 31.79 -3.14 -0.61
N TYR A 11 31.91 -1.85 -0.27
CA TYR A 11 33.14 -1.24 0.25
C TYR A 11 33.33 -1.35 1.76
N LYS A 12 32.24 -1.49 2.56
CA LYS A 12 32.37 -1.44 4.03
C LYS A 12 31.86 -2.68 4.77
N ARG A 13 31.27 -3.68 4.10
CA ARG A 13 30.69 -4.89 4.70
C ARG A 13 29.81 -4.61 5.93
N GLN A 14 29.04 -3.52 5.86
CA GLN A 14 28.11 -3.19 6.94
C GLN A 14 26.98 -4.22 7.01
N ASP A 15 26.65 -4.63 8.22
CA ASP A 15 25.55 -5.55 8.43
C ASP A 15 24.23 -4.86 8.05
N TYR A 16 23.42 -5.54 7.25
CA TYR A 16 22.12 -5.05 6.81
C TYR A 16 21.22 -4.69 7.99
N LYS A 17 21.22 -5.53 9.02
CA LYS A 17 20.40 -5.33 10.21
C LYS A 17 20.82 -4.07 10.96
N GLU A 18 22.10 -3.88 11.19
CA GLU A 18 22.62 -2.68 11.87
C GLU A 18 22.26 -1.39 11.15
N LEU A 19 22.34 -1.41 9.81
CA LEU A 19 21.95 -0.25 8.99
C LEU A 19 20.46 0.05 9.09
N VAL A 20 19.61 -0.96 8.95
CA VAL A 20 18.15 -0.79 9.05
C VAL A 20 17.77 -0.27 10.43
N GLU A 21 18.32 -0.83 11.50
CA GLU A 21 18.09 -0.38 12.88
C GLU A 21 18.58 1.04 13.11
N TRP A 22 19.71 1.42 12.54
CA TRP A 22 20.24 2.76 12.66
C TRP A 22 19.33 3.78 11.98
N TRP A 23 18.94 3.51 10.72
CA TRP A 23 18.06 4.40 9.98
C TRP A 23 16.67 4.50 10.61
N ALA A 24 16.10 3.41 11.10
CA ALA A 24 14.80 3.43 11.78
C ALA A 24 14.84 4.34 13.02
N ARG A 25 15.91 4.29 13.81
CA ARG A 25 16.10 5.18 14.98
C ARG A 25 16.31 6.65 14.63
N HIS A 26 16.69 6.97 13.40
CA HIS A 26 16.99 8.32 12.94
C HIS A 26 16.02 8.83 11.86
N ALA A 27 14.86 8.20 11.74
CA ALA A 27 13.85 8.58 10.75
C ALA A 27 13.16 9.92 11.06
N GLU A 28 13.24 10.42 12.31
CA GLU A 28 12.71 11.72 12.74
C GLU A 28 11.25 11.95 12.31
N GLU A 29 10.39 10.97 12.57
CA GLU A 29 8.96 10.97 12.21
C GLU A 29 8.66 11.04 10.70
N ARG A 30 9.66 10.81 9.85
CA ARG A 30 9.49 10.78 8.40
C ARG A 30 9.34 9.34 7.90
N PRO A 31 8.47 9.08 6.92
CA PRO A 31 8.37 7.77 6.31
C PRO A 31 9.72 7.35 5.72
N LEU A 32 10.25 6.24 6.20
CA LEU A 32 11.52 5.67 5.74
C LEU A 32 11.24 4.53 4.74
N PHE A 33 11.92 4.56 3.60
CA PHE A 33 11.91 3.47 2.62
C PHE A 33 13.30 2.88 2.48
N ILE A 34 13.41 1.57 2.63
CA ILE A 34 14.69 0.87 2.58
C ILE A 34 15.00 0.41 1.15
N GLY A 35 16.11 0.92 0.58
CA GLY A 35 16.65 0.42 -0.67
C GLY A 35 17.12 -1.02 -0.53
N GLN A 36 16.72 -1.91 -1.45
CA GLN A 36 17.03 -3.32 -1.40
C GLN A 36 17.58 -3.82 -2.74
N SER A 37 18.82 -4.31 -2.74
CA SER A 37 19.40 -4.95 -3.91
C SER A 37 18.75 -6.32 -4.16
N VAL A 38 18.01 -6.43 -5.26
CA VAL A 38 17.41 -7.68 -5.73
C VAL A 38 18.51 -8.71 -6.03
N GLU A 39 19.54 -8.30 -6.77
CA GLU A 39 20.64 -9.18 -7.15
C GLU A 39 21.36 -9.79 -5.93
N ASN A 40 21.74 -8.96 -4.96
CA ASN A 40 22.38 -9.44 -3.74
C ASN A 40 21.43 -10.32 -2.90
N SER A 41 20.14 -9.99 -2.87
CA SER A 41 19.16 -10.78 -2.14
C SER A 41 18.92 -12.15 -2.75
N VAL A 42 19.08 -12.28 -4.08
CA VAL A 42 18.98 -13.58 -4.80
C VAL A 42 20.27 -14.39 -4.65
N ARG A 43 21.43 -13.76 -4.74
CA ARG A 43 22.75 -14.46 -4.64
C ARG A 43 23.00 -15.03 -3.27
N ASN A 44 22.54 -14.38 -2.22
CA ASN A 44 22.82 -14.78 -0.86
C ASN A 44 21.67 -15.59 -0.27
N VAL A 45 22.02 -16.61 0.49
CA VAL A 45 21.04 -17.43 1.20
C VAL A 45 20.58 -16.74 2.48
N ASP A 46 19.38 -17.07 2.92
CA ASP A 46 18.86 -16.65 4.21
C ASP A 46 19.68 -17.33 5.32
N PRO A 47 20.30 -16.57 6.23
CA PRO A 47 21.10 -17.14 7.31
C PRO A 47 20.32 -18.06 8.24
N ASN A 48 18.98 -17.87 8.34
CA ASN A 48 18.12 -18.70 9.18
C ASN A 48 17.53 -19.90 8.41
N ASN A 49 17.52 -19.85 7.08
CA ASN A 49 17.01 -20.94 6.24
C ASN A 49 17.74 -21.00 4.89
N PRO A 50 18.86 -21.77 4.80
CA PRO A 50 19.69 -21.83 3.60
C PRO A 50 19.00 -22.31 2.32
N ALA A 51 17.80 -22.89 2.40
CA ALA A 51 17.01 -23.26 1.23
C ALA A 51 16.38 -22.05 0.52
N PHE A 52 16.42 -20.85 1.11
CA PHE A 52 15.80 -19.64 0.59
C PHE A 52 16.81 -18.51 0.42
N SER A 53 16.49 -17.58 -0.46
CA SER A 53 17.21 -16.31 -0.60
C SER A 53 16.95 -15.38 0.57
N GLN A 54 17.75 -14.33 0.71
CA GLN A 54 17.61 -13.33 1.78
C GLN A 54 16.34 -12.46 1.72
N LEU A 55 15.45 -12.65 0.72
CA LEU A 55 14.22 -11.87 0.61
C LEU A 55 13.39 -11.94 1.90
N GLY A 56 13.17 -13.15 2.40
CA GLY A 56 12.30 -13.37 3.57
C GLY A 56 12.79 -12.64 4.82
N CYS A 57 14.02 -12.88 5.23
CA CYS A 57 14.58 -12.28 6.43
C CYS A 57 14.64 -10.74 6.34
N LYS A 58 14.96 -10.19 5.15
CA LYS A 58 14.98 -8.74 4.93
C LYS A 58 13.59 -8.11 5.02
N MET A 59 12.57 -8.73 4.41
CA MET A 59 11.20 -8.24 4.48
C MET A 59 10.64 -8.31 5.91
N MET A 60 10.92 -9.39 6.65
CA MET A 60 10.50 -9.52 8.04
C MET A 60 11.18 -8.50 8.94
N LEU A 61 12.49 -8.28 8.75
CA LEU A 61 13.22 -7.27 9.50
C LEU A 61 12.65 -5.86 9.26
N GLN A 62 12.43 -5.47 8.01
CA GLN A 62 11.83 -4.15 7.70
C GLN A 62 10.47 -3.97 8.38
N ARG A 63 9.61 -4.98 8.35
CA ARG A 63 8.28 -4.95 8.95
C ARG A 63 8.27 -4.92 10.49
N SER A 64 9.40 -5.22 11.13
CA SER A 64 9.51 -5.13 12.60
C SER A 64 9.72 -3.70 13.10
N PHE A 65 9.94 -2.72 12.19
CA PHE A 65 10.13 -1.31 12.50
C PHE A 65 8.96 -0.50 11.96
N PRO A 66 8.14 0.13 12.82
CA PRO A 66 7.00 0.94 12.40
C PRO A 66 7.39 2.19 11.59
N GLU A 67 8.63 2.66 11.75
CA GLU A 67 9.18 3.80 11.01
C GLU A 67 9.44 3.48 9.53
N ILE A 68 9.51 2.19 9.17
CA ILE A 68 9.76 1.75 7.79
C ILE A 68 8.44 1.61 7.04
N GLY A 69 8.12 2.61 6.22
CA GLY A 69 6.90 2.64 5.40
C GLY A 69 6.94 1.73 4.18
N GLY A 70 8.12 1.18 3.82
CA GLY A 70 8.22 0.30 2.66
C GLY A 70 9.64 0.04 2.18
N SER A 71 9.75 -0.63 1.03
CA SER A 71 11.04 -0.96 0.40
C SER A 71 11.09 -0.53 -1.06
N CYS A 72 12.26 -0.09 -1.49
CA CYS A 72 12.56 0.24 -2.87
C CYS A 72 13.43 -0.86 -3.47
N GLN A 73 12.89 -1.64 -4.42
CA GLN A 73 13.60 -2.77 -5.03
C GLN A 73 14.55 -2.29 -6.13
N TRP A 74 15.84 -2.53 -6.00
CA TRP A 74 16.89 -2.16 -6.94
C TRP A 74 17.59 -3.42 -7.49
N SER A 75 17.80 -3.57 -8.81
CA SER A 75 17.35 -2.71 -9.90
C SER A 75 16.02 -3.18 -10.46
N ALA A 76 15.30 -2.27 -11.11
CA ALA A 76 14.07 -2.62 -11.83
C ALA A 76 14.32 -3.70 -12.89
N PHE A 77 15.46 -3.68 -13.58
CA PHE A 77 15.81 -4.70 -14.58
C PHE A 77 15.86 -6.10 -13.97
N THR A 78 16.57 -6.28 -12.85
CA THR A 78 16.69 -7.59 -12.17
C THR A 78 15.33 -8.07 -11.63
N LEU A 79 14.52 -7.13 -11.15
CA LEU A 79 13.16 -7.41 -10.67
C LEU A 79 12.25 -7.87 -11.82
N LEU A 80 12.28 -7.17 -12.96
CA LEU A 80 11.47 -7.51 -14.14
C LEU A 80 11.88 -8.82 -14.79
N ALA A 81 13.18 -9.14 -14.77
CA ALA A 81 13.71 -10.43 -15.24
C ALA A 81 13.26 -11.62 -14.38
N ASP A 82 12.71 -11.35 -13.20
CA ASP A 82 12.26 -12.35 -12.23
C ASP A 82 13.29 -13.43 -11.89
N THR A 83 14.54 -13.03 -11.74
CA THR A 83 15.66 -13.93 -11.45
C THR A 83 15.35 -14.77 -10.22
N ALA A 84 15.42 -16.08 -10.35
CA ALA A 84 15.10 -17.07 -9.32
C ALA A 84 13.69 -16.94 -8.70
N GLY A 85 12.70 -16.41 -9.45
CA GLY A 85 11.33 -16.25 -8.98
C GLY A 85 11.17 -15.19 -7.88
N TYR A 86 12.12 -14.24 -7.79
CA TYR A 86 12.12 -13.22 -6.74
C TYR A 86 10.87 -12.34 -6.76
N ARG A 87 10.50 -11.82 -7.94
CA ARG A 87 9.33 -10.96 -8.13
C ARG A 87 8.03 -11.69 -7.80
N GLU A 88 7.88 -12.91 -8.31
CA GLU A 88 6.67 -13.72 -8.04
C GLU A 88 6.56 -14.06 -6.54
N ARG A 89 7.68 -14.36 -5.90
CA ARG A 89 7.70 -14.60 -4.46
C ARG A 89 7.38 -13.33 -3.66
N LEU A 90 7.96 -12.18 -4.04
CA LEU A 90 7.69 -10.89 -3.42
C LEU A 90 6.17 -10.57 -3.47
N LYS A 91 5.56 -10.73 -4.66
CA LYS A 91 4.13 -10.50 -4.87
C LYS A 91 3.26 -11.47 -4.08
N ARG A 92 3.57 -12.76 -4.11
CA ARG A 92 2.73 -13.79 -3.50
C ARG A 92 2.81 -13.79 -1.96
N GLU A 93 3.97 -13.51 -1.38
CA GLU A 93 4.21 -13.68 0.05
C GLU A 93 4.20 -12.37 0.83
N TYR A 94 4.72 -11.30 0.24
CA TYR A 94 4.96 -10.04 0.96
C TYR A 94 4.10 -8.86 0.49
N HIS A 95 3.81 -8.77 -0.81
CA HIS A 95 2.96 -7.71 -1.39
C HIS A 95 1.66 -8.30 -1.96
N LYS A 96 1.05 -9.18 -1.21
CA LYS A 96 -0.16 -9.90 -1.62
C LYS A 96 -1.40 -9.00 -1.71
N TYR A 97 -1.46 -8.01 -0.85
CA TYR A 97 -2.60 -7.09 -0.74
C TYR A 97 -2.17 -5.66 -1.07
N PRO A 98 -3.08 -4.82 -1.56
CA PRO A 98 -2.84 -3.39 -1.67
C PRO A 98 -2.45 -2.80 -0.32
N ALA A 99 -1.67 -1.73 -0.34
CA ALA A 99 -1.35 -0.96 0.85
C ALA A 99 -1.48 0.52 0.53
N LEU A 100 -1.96 1.30 1.49
CA LEU A 100 -1.94 2.74 1.36
C LEU A 100 -0.51 3.26 1.50
N PRO A 101 -0.12 4.29 0.74
CA PRO A 101 1.15 4.96 0.97
C PRO A 101 1.19 5.58 2.37
N PRO A 102 2.38 5.69 3.00
CA PRO A 102 2.50 6.38 4.28
C PRO A 102 2.03 7.83 4.20
N VAL A 103 1.43 8.31 5.28
CA VAL A 103 1.00 9.70 5.41
C VAL A 103 2.19 10.61 5.70
N PHE A 104 2.25 11.78 5.06
CA PHE A 104 3.31 12.78 5.26
C PHE A 104 2.88 13.85 6.28
N THR A 105 2.59 13.42 7.50
CA THR A 105 2.05 14.26 8.57
C THR A 105 2.93 15.45 8.94
N PHE A 106 4.24 15.36 8.70
CA PHE A 106 5.20 16.45 8.95
C PHE A 106 5.05 17.63 7.95
N ILE A 107 4.32 17.45 6.84
CA ILE A 107 4.00 18.52 5.89
C ILE A 107 2.60 19.07 6.21
N ASP A 108 1.62 18.18 6.26
CA ASP A 108 0.23 18.50 6.59
C ASP A 108 -0.48 17.23 7.10
N ASN A 109 -1.34 17.38 8.11
CA ASN A 109 -2.11 16.31 8.72
C ASN A 109 -3.63 16.51 8.62
N GLN A 110 -4.06 17.41 7.74
CA GLN A 110 -5.48 17.68 7.51
C GLN A 110 -6.06 16.69 6.49
N ALA A 111 -6.96 15.83 6.94
CA ALA A 111 -7.63 14.90 6.03
C ALA A 111 -8.62 15.62 5.11
N PRO A 112 -8.79 15.16 3.85
CA PRO A 112 -9.82 15.68 2.96
C PRO A 112 -11.22 15.44 3.53
N GLY A 113 -12.21 16.14 3.01
CA GLY A 113 -13.61 15.87 3.32
C GLY A 113 -14.01 14.46 2.86
N LYS A 114 -15.04 13.88 3.48
CA LYS A 114 -15.60 12.61 3.02
C LYS A 114 -16.25 12.74 1.64
N VAL A 115 -16.23 11.69 0.85
CA VAL A 115 -16.96 11.60 -0.42
C VAL A 115 -18.45 11.84 -0.20
N ARG A 116 -19.16 12.28 -1.23
CA ARG A 116 -20.58 12.63 -1.14
C ARG A 116 -21.40 11.79 -2.11
N LYS A 117 -22.68 11.53 -1.77
CA LYS A 117 -23.64 10.83 -2.63
C LYS A 117 -23.13 9.51 -3.20
N LEU A 118 -22.59 8.66 -2.32
CA LEU A 118 -22.15 7.32 -2.70
C LEU A 118 -23.37 6.46 -3.05
N THR A 119 -23.48 6.01 -4.30
CA THR A 119 -24.59 5.21 -4.81
C THR A 119 -24.12 4.15 -5.79
N ALA A 120 -24.81 3.01 -5.81
CA ALA A 120 -24.63 1.98 -6.82
C ALA A 120 -25.77 2.06 -7.86
N LEU A 121 -25.42 2.10 -9.14
CA LEU A 121 -26.39 2.23 -10.24
C LEU A 121 -25.86 1.60 -11.54
N TRP A 122 -26.78 1.28 -12.44
CA TRP A 122 -26.45 0.79 -13.78
C TRP A 122 -26.15 1.96 -14.71
N VAL A 123 -25.00 1.92 -15.38
CA VAL A 123 -24.56 2.89 -16.39
C VAL A 123 -24.12 2.11 -17.63
N ASN A 124 -24.79 2.31 -18.75
CA ASN A 124 -24.44 1.66 -20.04
C ASN A 124 -24.26 0.13 -19.95
N GLY A 125 -25.06 -0.55 -19.12
CA GLY A 125 -24.98 -1.99 -18.94
C GLY A 125 -23.92 -2.47 -17.94
N GLU A 126 -23.21 -1.57 -17.27
CA GLU A 126 -22.25 -1.85 -16.21
C GLU A 126 -22.78 -1.40 -14.84
N TYR A 127 -22.59 -2.22 -13.82
CA TYR A 127 -22.97 -1.87 -12.47
C TYR A 127 -21.84 -1.11 -11.80
N MET A 128 -22.09 0.13 -11.43
CA MET A 128 -21.08 1.08 -10.99
C MET A 128 -21.39 1.60 -9.59
N LEU A 129 -20.38 1.69 -8.76
CA LEU A 129 -20.39 2.49 -7.54
C LEU A 129 -19.86 3.87 -7.89
N GLN A 130 -20.67 4.91 -7.69
CA GLN A 130 -20.30 6.29 -8.02
C GLN A 130 -20.45 7.20 -6.81
N TRP A 131 -19.63 8.25 -6.78
CA TRP A 131 -19.67 9.26 -5.73
C TRP A 131 -19.32 10.64 -6.27
N HIS A 132 -19.58 11.65 -5.47
CA HIS A 132 -19.15 13.01 -5.76
C HIS A 132 -17.88 13.32 -4.96
N GLU A 133 -16.96 14.04 -5.59
CA GLU A 133 -15.76 14.58 -4.96
C GLU A 133 -16.09 15.35 -3.67
N PRO A 134 -15.29 15.22 -2.60
CA PRO A 134 -15.41 16.05 -1.41
C PRO A 134 -15.30 17.53 -1.75
N LYS A 135 -15.95 18.38 -0.94
CA LYS A 135 -15.62 19.81 -0.96
C LYS A 135 -14.29 20.01 -0.23
N TYR A 136 -13.43 20.82 -0.76
CA TYR A 136 -12.16 21.19 -0.15
C TYR A 136 -12.08 22.72 0.07
N LYS A 137 -11.28 23.14 1.03
CA LYS A 137 -11.01 24.55 1.33
C LYS A 137 -9.63 24.99 0.83
N SER A 138 -8.71 24.08 0.81
CA SER A 138 -7.34 24.24 0.34
C SER A 138 -7.03 23.22 -0.75
N GLU A 139 -6.17 23.56 -1.71
CA GLU A 139 -5.68 22.60 -2.71
C GLU A 139 -4.86 21.45 -2.08
N MET A 140 -4.37 21.64 -0.85
CA MET A 140 -3.72 20.57 -0.09
C MET A 140 -4.72 19.50 0.34
N ASP A 141 -5.94 19.90 0.73
CA ASP A 141 -7.00 18.99 1.19
C ASP A 141 -7.81 18.38 0.02
N ARG A 142 -7.46 18.72 -1.21
CA ARG A 142 -8.17 18.19 -2.39
C ARG A 142 -7.92 16.70 -2.54
N ALA A 143 -9.00 15.93 -2.66
CA ALA A 143 -8.94 14.50 -2.97
C ALA A 143 -8.28 14.27 -4.34
N VAL A 144 -7.28 13.39 -4.39
CA VAL A 144 -6.58 12.97 -5.62
C VAL A 144 -6.76 11.49 -5.91
N GLN A 145 -7.10 10.71 -4.89
CA GLN A 145 -7.39 9.28 -5.01
C GLN A 145 -8.53 8.89 -4.08
N TYR A 146 -9.12 7.74 -4.34
CA TYR A 146 -10.17 7.15 -3.51
C TYR A 146 -9.84 5.70 -3.23
N VAL A 147 -10.06 5.27 -1.99
CA VAL A 147 -9.92 3.87 -1.59
C VAL A 147 -11.30 3.26 -1.51
N VAL A 148 -11.48 2.15 -2.19
CA VAL A 148 -12.72 1.38 -2.18
C VAL A 148 -12.49 0.13 -1.35
N TYR A 149 -13.26 -0.01 -0.27
CA TYR A 149 -13.26 -1.17 0.61
C TYR A 149 -14.55 -1.96 0.42
N ARG A 150 -14.49 -3.26 0.71
CA ARG A 150 -15.65 -4.14 0.70
C ARG A 150 -15.67 -5.01 1.94
N PHE A 151 -16.83 -5.07 2.57
CA PHE A 151 -17.11 -5.89 3.75
C PHE A 151 -18.35 -6.74 3.49
N THR A 152 -18.46 -7.89 4.14
CA THR A 152 -19.72 -8.63 4.21
C THR A 152 -20.73 -7.84 5.05
N SER A 153 -22.03 -8.14 4.92
CA SER A 153 -23.10 -7.37 5.59
C SER A 153 -22.96 -7.34 7.12
N ASN A 154 -22.37 -8.36 7.73
CA ASN A 154 -22.25 -8.52 9.19
C ASN A 154 -20.83 -8.26 9.74
N GLU A 155 -19.87 -8.01 8.88
CA GLU A 155 -18.47 -7.81 9.26
C GLU A 155 -18.24 -6.44 9.91
N LYS A 156 -17.38 -6.36 10.93
CA LYS A 156 -16.96 -5.08 11.47
C LYS A 156 -16.16 -4.32 10.42
N ILE A 157 -16.47 -3.03 10.23
CA ILE A 157 -15.69 -2.18 9.35
C ILE A 157 -14.32 -1.93 10.00
N ASP A 158 -13.28 -2.40 9.34
CA ASP A 158 -11.88 -2.21 9.70
C ASP A 158 -11.13 -1.72 8.46
N LEU A 159 -10.79 -0.43 8.44
CA LEU A 159 -10.09 0.20 7.33
C LEU A 159 -8.57 -0.01 7.39
N ASP A 160 -8.05 -0.43 8.53
CA ASP A 160 -6.63 -0.70 8.72
C ASP A 160 -6.24 -2.08 8.16
N ASP A 161 -7.22 -2.98 7.96
CA ASP A 161 -6.95 -4.27 7.34
C ASP A 161 -6.91 -4.15 5.80
N PRO A 162 -5.72 -4.34 5.18
CA PRO A 162 -5.56 -4.26 3.72
C PRO A 162 -6.34 -5.32 2.94
N LEU A 163 -6.80 -6.39 3.59
CA LEU A 163 -7.69 -7.41 2.99
C LEU A 163 -9.01 -6.81 2.49
N ASN A 164 -9.45 -5.73 3.10
CA ASN A 164 -10.71 -5.08 2.78
C ASN A 164 -10.61 -4.12 1.60
N ILE A 165 -9.39 -3.74 1.18
CA ILE A 165 -9.16 -2.87 0.03
C ILE A 165 -9.40 -3.67 -1.25
N VAL A 166 -10.41 -3.28 -2.03
CA VAL A 166 -10.68 -3.88 -3.33
C VAL A 166 -10.10 -3.08 -4.48
N SER A 167 -9.93 -1.76 -4.32
CA SER A 167 -9.28 -0.92 -5.32
C SER A 167 -8.86 0.44 -4.75
N ILE A 168 -7.86 1.04 -5.37
CA ILE A 168 -7.48 2.45 -5.21
C ILE A 168 -7.60 3.08 -6.58
N VAL A 169 -8.45 4.11 -6.72
CA VAL A 169 -8.81 4.72 -8.01
C VAL A 169 -8.63 6.24 -7.96
N CYS A 170 -8.40 6.85 -9.13
CA CYS A 170 -8.37 8.31 -9.27
C CYS A 170 -9.71 8.88 -9.74
N ASP A 171 -10.56 8.03 -10.32
CA ASP A 171 -11.88 8.40 -10.81
C ASP A 171 -12.94 8.35 -9.70
N ASN A 172 -14.05 9.05 -9.90
CA ASN A 172 -15.16 9.08 -8.94
C ASN A 172 -16.13 7.92 -9.11
N PHE A 173 -15.65 6.79 -9.58
CA PHE A 173 -16.43 5.57 -9.74
C PHE A 173 -15.54 4.31 -9.61
N TYR A 174 -16.22 3.19 -9.31
CA TYR A 174 -15.64 1.84 -9.31
C TYR A 174 -16.64 0.87 -9.96
N ARG A 175 -16.14 0.02 -10.88
CA ARG A 175 -16.98 -1.02 -11.51
C ARG A 175 -17.19 -2.17 -10.54
N LEU A 176 -18.44 -2.42 -10.21
CA LEU A 176 -18.83 -3.49 -9.30
C LEU A 176 -18.85 -4.84 -10.03
N PRO A 177 -18.33 -5.92 -9.41
CA PRO A 177 -18.36 -7.27 -9.99
C PRO A 177 -19.74 -7.92 -9.81
N TYR A 178 -20.74 -7.39 -10.51
CA TYR A 178 -22.13 -7.87 -10.43
C TYR A 178 -22.23 -9.31 -10.95
N LYS A 179 -23.02 -10.14 -10.25
CA LYS A 179 -23.34 -11.53 -10.65
C LYS A 179 -24.86 -11.72 -10.81
N ASP A 180 -25.57 -11.81 -9.70
CA ASP A 180 -26.99 -12.17 -9.64
C ASP A 180 -27.85 -11.25 -8.76
N GLY A 181 -27.20 -10.41 -7.94
CA GLY A 181 -27.88 -9.50 -7.02
C GLY A 181 -28.35 -10.13 -5.72
N GLU A 182 -27.95 -11.36 -5.44
CA GLU A 182 -28.38 -12.09 -4.23
C GLU A 182 -27.53 -11.76 -2.99
N THR A 183 -26.22 -11.55 -3.19
CA THR A 183 -25.27 -11.31 -2.09
C THR A 183 -25.14 -9.82 -1.79
N GLU A 184 -25.43 -9.44 -0.54
CA GLU A 184 -25.28 -8.05 -0.08
C GLU A 184 -23.90 -7.82 0.57
N TYR A 185 -23.26 -6.73 0.14
CA TYR A 185 -21.99 -6.24 0.68
C TYR A 185 -22.14 -4.78 1.14
N ARG A 186 -21.28 -4.40 2.09
CA ARG A 186 -21.05 -3.01 2.44
C ARG A 186 -19.82 -2.52 1.71
N TYR A 187 -20.00 -1.57 0.80
CA TYR A 187 -18.91 -0.84 0.18
C TYR A 187 -18.66 0.44 0.95
N VAL A 188 -17.40 0.71 1.23
CA VAL A 188 -16.96 1.91 1.91
C VAL A 188 -15.98 2.62 0.99
N VAL A 189 -16.13 3.94 0.84
CA VAL A 189 -15.22 4.77 0.06
C VAL A 189 -14.67 5.88 0.93
N THR A 190 -13.36 6.03 0.91
CA THR A 190 -12.62 7.15 1.49
C THR A 190 -11.93 7.95 0.40
N ALA A 191 -11.51 9.16 0.71
CA ALA A 191 -10.72 10.00 -0.17
C ALA A 191 -9.31 10.18 0.40
N LEU A 192 -8.30 10.19 -0.45
CA LEU A 192 -6.92 10.53 -0.11
C LEU A 192 -6.54 11.85 -0.76
N ASP A 193 -5.87 12.73 -0.03
CA ASP A 193 -5.21 13.89 -0.57
C ASP A 193 -3.82 13.54 -1.14
N ARG A 194 -3.09 14.56 -1.58
CA ARG A 194 -1.73 14.40 -2.13
C ARG A 194 -0.67 13.94 -1.14
N LEU A 195 -0.93 14.06 0.17
CA LEU A 195 -0.05 13.63 1.25
C LEU A 195 -0.53 12.33 1.90
N HIS A 196 -1.54 11.71 1.29
CA HIS A 196 -2.17 10.44 1.66
C HIS A 196 -2.94 10.51 3.00
N ASN A 197 -3.33 11.70 3.46
CA ASN A 197 -4.29 11.80 4.55
C ASN A 197 -5.63 11.21 4.09
N GLU A 198 -6.19 10.31 4.89
CA GLU A 198 -7.41 9.59 4.56
C GLU A 198 -8.64 10.22 5.21
N SER A 199 -9.68 10.43 4.44
CA SER A 199 -10.93 11.03 4.89
C SER A 199 -11.76 10.09 5.78
N ALA A 200 -12.74 10.66 6.47
CA ALA A 200 -13.81 9.87 7.06
C ALA A 200 -14.55 9.06 5.97
N PRO A 201 -14.98 7.82 6.28
CA PRO A 201 -15.62 6.92 5.33
C PRO A 201 -17.05 7.34 4.96
N MET A 202 -17.46 6.96 3.74
CA MET A 202 -18.85 6.92 3.31
C MET A 202 -19.21 5.49 2.91
N MET A 203 -20.39 5.04 3.30
CA MET A 203 -20.83 3.65 3.11
C MET A 203 -22.07 3.56 2.25
N SER A 204 -22.16 2.51 1.46
CA SER A 204 -23.37 2.09 0.71
C SER A 204 -23.54 0.57 0.79
N LEU A 205 -24.79 0.12 0.90
CA LEU A 205 -25.13 -1.29 0.74
C LEU A 205 -25.31 -1.56 -0.76
N VAL A 206 -24.74 -2.67 -1.20
CA VAL A 206 -24.69 -3.07 -2.61
C VAL A 206 -24.99 -4.55 -2.73
N LYS A 207 -25.91 -4.93 -3.61
CA LYS A 207 -26.21 -6.33 -3.96
C LYS A 207 -25.48 -6.69 -5.26
N LEU A 208 -24.69 -7.77 -5.20
CA LEU A 208 -23.87 -8.23 -6.33
C LEU A 208 -24.32 -9.60 -6.85
#